data_e9c310dcbdf8e811e788ef87273df270
#
_entry.id   e9c310dcbdf8e811e788ef87273df270
#
_cell.length_a   1.000
_cell.length_b   1.000
_cell.length_c   1.000
_cell.angle_alpha   90.00
_cell.angle_beta   90.00
_cell.angle_gamma   90.00
#
_symmetry.space_group_name_H-M   'P 1'
#
loop_
_entity.id
_entity.type
_entity.pdbx_description
1 polymer ?
#
loop_
_entity_poly.entity_id
_entity_poly.type
_entity_poly.pdbx_seq_one_letter_code
_entity_poly.pdbx_strand_id
1 'polypeptide(L)'
;MTMEMMRPVSREPGSPPDKAALHWFDQIRELLLATGLAPLPEVYDLLWRYVHDDSHDLSLAVDTAIACGNLDVAAVTTLRRAHCGEVDTTLARGLVEAAHGQAEALTRRIEAGRSDLADYGRAIAGGGVALGSPLDTNGLAALLDQLGQATTTMQAANTRLEGELAAAATQARTLSERLGFAERAAITDPLTGVLNRRGTFEELERLQCETRDTDRKLAATLIDIDHFKRFNDRFGHDLGDDVLRFVARHVADRIAPSGGIVGRLGGEEFVALLPDHDVHGAVAVMDQIRAELAGQIIRNVSDGTSMGRISFSAGVAGDRADDDADSLIKRADKALYAAKRLGRDRVLPELS
;
A
#
# COMPACT_ATOMS: atom_id res chain seq x y z
N MET A 1 20.11 23.56 -12.21
CA MET A 1 18.71 23.92 -12.44
C MET A 1 17.97 23.55 -11.17
N THR A 2 17.30 24.45 -10.57
CA THR A 2 17.03 24.74 -9.17
C THR A 2 16.07 23.73 -8.53
N MET A 3 16.51 23.13 -7.45
CA MET A 3 15.72 22.35 -6.49
C MET A 3 14.73 23.31 -5.81
N GLU A 4 13.45 23.16 -6.15
CA GLU A 4 12.37 23.93 -5.52
C GLU A 4 12.08 23.31 -4.15
N MET A 5 12.63 23.93 -3.12
CA MET A 5 12.37 23.60 -1.73
C MET A 5 10.87 23.82 -1.44
N MET A 6 10.16 22.76 -1.03
CA MET A 6 8.85 22.85 -0.40
C MET A 6 8.90 23.88 0.74
N ARG A 7 8.17 24.97 0.58
CA ARG A 7 7.98 25.95 1.65
C ARG A 7 7.09 25.36 2.73
N PRO A 8 7.47 25.43 4.00
CA PRO A 8 6.55 25.09 5.07
C PRO A 8 5.36 26.05 5.04
N VAL A 9 4.16 25.50 5.24
CA VAL A 9 2.92 26.26 5.39
C VAL A 9 3.16 27.32 6.47
N SER A 10 3.01 28.59 6.09
CA SER A 10 3.18 29.75 6.97
C SER A 10 2.09 29.75 8.05
N ARG A 11 2.43 29.27 9.26
CA ARG A 11 1.71 29.62 10.47
C ARG A 11 1.91 31.12 10.75
N GLU A 12 0.86 31.82 11.15
CA GLU A 12 0.99 33.18 11.64
C GLU A 12 2.03 33.25 12.77
N PRO A 13 2.97 34.19 12.76
CA PRO A 13 3.94 34.34 13.83
C PRO A 13 3.26 34.86 15.09
N GLY A 14 2.99 34.00 16.07
CA GLY A 14 2.45 34.46 17.35
C GLY A 14 1.63 33.44 18.15
N SER A 15 1.22 32.31 17.61
CA SER A 15 0.55 31.29 18.41
C SER A 15 1.59 30.49 19.21
N PRO A 16 1.47 30.38 20.56
CA PRO A 16 2.37 29.55 21.33
C PRO A 16 2.24 28.08 20.87
N PRO A 17 3.34 27.31 20.86
CA PRO A 17 3.28 25.89 20.54
C PRO A 17 2.34 25.20 21.53
N ASP A 18 1.52 24.28 21.04
CA ASP A 18 0.64 23.48 21.88
C ASP A 18 1.46 22.81 22.98
N LYS A 19 1.07 23.01 24.25
CA LYS A 19 1.79 22.44 25.39
C LYS A 19 1.90 20.92 25.33
N ALA A 20 0.94 20.26 24.65
CA ALA A 20 0.98 18.84 24.38
C ALA A 20 2.13 18.49 23.43
N ALA A 21 2.30 19.23 22.34
CA ALA A 21 3.37 19.00 21.35
C ALA A 21 4.77 19.18 21.97
N LEU A 22 4.95 20.10 22.92
CA LEU A 22 6.20 20.28 23.65
C LEU A 22 6.49 19.10 24.60
N HIS A 23 5.46 18.53 25.23
CA HIS A 23 5.61 17.39 26.12
C HIS A 23 6.13 16.14 25.37
N TRP A 24 5.59 15.86 24.18
CA TRP A 24 6.06 14.74 23.35
C TRP A 24 7.52 14.91 22.91
N PHE A 25 7.89 16.12 22.53
CA PHE A 25 9.26 16.42 22.15
C PHE A 25 10.26 16.18 23.30
N ASP A 26 9.88 16.56 24.51
CA ASP A 26 10.71 16.33 25.71
C ASP A 26 10.86 14.83 26.00
N GLN A 27 9.81 14.03 25.86
CA GLN A 27 9.87 12.58 26.03
C GLN A 27 10.79 11.90 25.01
N ILE A 28 10.70 12.28 23.72
CA ILE A 28 11.59 11.75 22.69
C ILE A 28 13.04 12.14 22.95
N ARG A 29 13.28 13.36 23.39
CA ARG A 29 14.63 13.82 23.78
C ARG A 29 15.20 12.99 24.93
N GLU A 30 14.41 12.70 25.95
CA GLU A 30 14.84 11.86 27.09
C GLU A 30 15.16 10.44 26.64
N LEU A 31 14.37 9.86 25.74
CA LEU A 31 14.62 8.53 25.18
C LEU A 31 15.91 8.50 24.33
N LEU A 32 16.17 9.52 23.51
CA LEU A 32 17.41 9.63 22.75
C LEU A 32 18.64 9.72 23.66
N LEU A 33 18.53 10.49 24.76
CA LEU A 33 19.62 10.60 25.76
C LEU A 33 19.83 9.30 26.51
N ALA A 34 18.76 8.61 26.92
CA ALA A 34 18.81 7.36 27.66
C ALA A 34 19.36 6.19 26.81
N THR A 35 19.04 6.16 25.51
CA THR A 35 19.46 5.08 24.60
C THR A 35 20.79 5.37 23.90
N GLY A 36 21.26 6.63 23.91
CA GLY A 36 22.47 7.05 23.21
C GLY A 36 22.33 7.06 21.67
N LEU A 37 21.11 6.96 21.15
CA LEU A 37 20.85 6.97 19.72
C LEU A 37 21.03 8.38 19.13
N ALA A 38 21.64 8.44 17.94
CA ALA A 38 21.71 9.68 17.19
C ALA A 38 20.30 10.09 16.71
N PRO A 39 19.96 11.40 16.68
CA PRO A 39 18.66 11.89 16.23
C PRO A 39 18.51 11.80 14.69
N LEU A 40 18.60 10.60 14.15
CA LEU A 40 18.36 10.33 12.74
C LEU A 40 16.85 10.36 12.47
N PRO A 41 16.42 10.70 11.23
CA PRO A 41 15.01 10.74 10.89
C PRO A 41 14.27 9.42 11.18
N GLU A 42 14.94 8.30 10.97
CA GLU A 42 14.41 6.95 11.21
C GLU A 42 14.23 6.63 12.70
N VAL A 43 15.16 7.07 13.52
CA VAL A 43 15.09 6.94 15.00
C VAL A 43 13.97 7.83 15.54
N TYR A 44 13.90 9.06 15.04
CA TYR A 44 12.86 10.00 15.45
C TYR A 44 11.46 9.49 15.08
N ASP A 45 11.26 8.93 13.89
CA ASP A 45 9.98 8.36 13.45
C ASP A 45 9.54 7.18 14.33
N LEU A 46 10.47 6.25 14.67
CA LEU A 46 10.17 5.14 15.58
C LEU A 46 9.76 5.63 16.96
N LEU A 47 10.55 6.55 17.56
CA LEU A 47 10.30 7.08 18.89
C LEU A 47 9.04 7.95 18.93
N TRP A 48 8.76 8.70 17.86
CA TRP A 48 7.51 9.43 17.72
C TRP A 48 6.30 8.51 17.76
N ARG A 49 6.33 7.40 17.02
CA ARG A 49 5.27 6.39 17.02
C ARG A 49 5.15 5.69 18.36
N TYR A 50 6.27 5.32 18.98
CA TYR A 50 6.30 4.72 20.31
C TYR A 50 5.64 5.60 21.37
N VAL A 51 5.81 6.91 21.30
CA VAL A 51 5.26 7.87 22.27
C VAL A 51 3.81 8.26 21.94
N HIS A 52 3.41 8.19 20.66
CA HIS A 52 2.08 8.62 20.20
C HIS A 52 1.12 7.48 19.89
N ASP A 53 1.63 6.32 19.57
CA ASP A 53 0.82 5.20 19.10
C ASP A 53 0.52 4.28 20.28
N ASP A 54 -0.78 4.07 20.58
CA ASP A 54 -1.24 3.07 21.54
C ASP A 54 -1.05 1.62 21.05
N SER A 55 -0.20 1.40 20.05
CA SER A 55 0.15 0.08 19.56
C SER A 55 0.93 -0.67 20.63
N HIS A 56 0.23 -1.54 21.36
CA HIS A 56 0.78 -2.35 22.44
C HIS A 56 1.99 -3.20 21.97
N ASP A 57 1.94 -3.68 20.72
CA ASP A 57 3.01 -4.52 20.17
C ASP A 57 4.29 -3.72 19.89
N LEU A 58 4.17 -2.51 19.34
CA LEU A 58 5.31 -1.62 19.13
C LEU A 58 5.89 -1.18 20.49
N SER A 59 5.04 -0.77 21.43
CA SER A 59 5.46 -0.35 22.76
C SER A 59 6.19 -1.47 23.49
N LEU A 60 5.66 -2.69 23.47
CA LEU A 60 6.29 -3.84 24.10
C LEU A 60 7.64 -4.20 23.44
N ALA A 61 7.72 -4.12 22.12
CA ALA A 61 8.95 -4.43 21.39
C ALA A 61 10.04 -3.39 21.65
N VAL A 62 9.68 -2.09 21.69
CA VAL A 62 10.62 -0.99 22.02
C VAL A 62 11.03 -1.07 23.51
N ASP A 63 10.10 -1.29 24.43
CA ASP A 63 10.38 -1.46 25.86
C ASP A 63 11.35 -2.62 26.11
N THR A 64 11.12 -3.75 25.42
CA THR A 64 12.00 -4.92 25.50
C THR A 64 13.40 -4.60 24.99
N ALA A 65 13.53 -3.91 23.87
CA ALA A 65 14.80 -3.52 23.28
C ALA A 65 15.57 -2.53 24.21
N ILE A 66 14.86 -1.59 24.84
CA ILE A 66 15.43 -0.65 25.82
C ILE A 66 15.88 -1.41 27.06
N ALA A 67 15.05 -2.28 27.62
CA ALA A 67 15.37 -3.06 28.84
C ALA A 67 16.58 -3.99 28.65
N CYS A 68 16.74 -4.54 27.43
CA CYS A 68 17.90 -5.37 27.06
C CYS A 68 19.15 -4.56 26.68
N GLY A 69 19.07 -3.25 26.58
CA GLY A 69 20.17 -2.39 26.11
C GLY A 69 20.57 -2.60 24.66
N ASN A 70 19.67 -3.17 23.85
CA ASN A 70 19.91 -3.57 22.47
C ASN A 70 19.20 -2.65 21.45
N LEU A 71 18.73 -1.47 21.86
CA LEU A 71 18.10 -0.52 20.95
C LEU A 71 19.20 0.28 20.22
N ASP A 72 19.75 -0.31 19.18
CA ASP A 72 20.69 0.34 18.25
C ASP A 72 20.01 0.69 16.92
N VAL A 73 20.73 1.30 15.97
CA VAL A 73 20.21 1.69 14.66
C VAL A 73 19.71 0.48 13.85
N ALA A 74 20.31 -0.70 14.02
CA ALA A 74 19.89 -1.92 13.34
C ALA A 74 18.58 -2.44 13.94
N ALA A 75 18.43 -2.40 15.28
CA ALA A 75 17.18 -2.71 15.97
C ALA A 75 16.06 -1.73 15.59
N VAL A 76 16.34 -0.43 15.49
CA VAL A 76 15.40 0.59 15.01
C VAL A 76 14.90 0.24 13.61
N THR A 77 15.80 -0.11 12.68
CA THR A 77 15.41 -0.49 11.31
C THR A 77 14.53 -1.76 11.30
N THR A 78 14.86 -2.73 12.16
CA THR A 78 14.09 -3.98 12.28
C THR A 78 12.70 -3.74 12.86
N LEU A 79 12.60 -2.95 13.94
CA LEU A 79 11.34 -2.60 14.59
C LEU A 79 10.45 -1.78 13.67
N ARG A 80 11.02 -0.82 12.93
CA ARG A 80 10.27 -0.06 11.92
C ARG A 80 9.70 -0.97 10.84
N ARG A 81 10.49 -1.90 10.33
CA ARG A 81 10.04 -2.87 9.32
C ARG A 81 8.92 -3.77 9.84
N ALA A 82 9.01 -4.22 11.10
CA ALA A 82 8.04 -5.13 11.70
C ALA A 82 6.71 -4.44 12.08
N HIS A 83 6.77 -3.19 12.57
CA HIS A 83 5.63 -2.54 13.23
C HIS A 83 5.16 -1.25 12.54
N CYS A 84 5.97 -0.64 11.67
CA CYS A 84 5.63 0.65 11.04
C CYS A 84 5.22 0.54 9.57
N GLY A 85 5.13 -0.68 9.01
CA GLY A 85 4.62 -0.91 7.67
C GLY A 85 5.43 -0.20 6.57
N GLU A 86 6.76 -0.09 6.73
CA GLU A 86 7.58 0.46 5.65
C GLU A 86 7.47 -0.40 4.40
N VAL A 87 6.94 0.19 3.36
CA VAL A 87 7.18 -0.30 1.99
C VAL A 87 8.69 -0.38 1.85
N ASP A 88 9.19 -1.53 1.44
CA ASP A 88 10.60 -1.69 1.09
C ASP A 88 10.93 -0.70 -0.04
N THR A 89 11.32 0.53 0.35
CA THR A 89 11.68 1.61 -0.57
C THR A 89 12.83 1.18 -1.47
N THR A 90 13.60 0.18 -1.06
CA THR A 90 14.66 -0.46 -1.82
C THR A 90 14.06 -1.21 -3.01
N LEU A 91 12.95 -1.91 -2.80
CA LEU A 91 12.25 -2.64 -3.86
C LEU A 91 11.59 -1.68 -4.86
N ALA A 92 10.91 -0.64 -4.36
CA ALA A 92 10.31 0.39 -5.19
C ALA A 92 11.36 1.17 -6.00
N ARG A 93 12.47 1.56 -5.36
CA ARG A 93 13.61 2.21 -6.03
C ARG A 93 14.22 1.30 -7.09
N GLY A 94 14.47 0.01 -6.77
CA GLY A 94 14.99 -0.96 -7.72
C GLY A 94 14.10 -1.16 -8.93
N LEU A 95 12.77 -1.13 -8.76
CA LEU A 95 11.80 -1.21 -9.85
C LEU A 95 11.83 0.05 -10.74
N VAL A 96 11.92 1.24 -10.15
CA VAL A 96 12.04 2.51 -10.89
C VAL A 96 13.35 2.57 -11.66
N GLU A 97 14.48 2.18 -11.06
CA GLU A 97 15.78 2.11 -11.74
C GLU A 97 15.78 1.10 -12.88
N ALA A 98 15.16 -0.07 -12.69
CA ALA A 98 14.99 -1.06 -13.75
C ALA A 98 14.13 -0.53 -14.91
N ALA A 99 13.03 0.16 -14.62
CA ALA A 99 12.16 0.77 -15.63
C ALA A 99 12.90 1.86 -16.42
N HIS A 100 13.67 2.70 -15.73
CA HIS A 100 14.46 3.74 -16.37
C HIS A 100 15.55 3.17 -17.28
N GLY A 101 16.30 2.17 -16.81
CA GLY A 101 17.31 1.46 -17.60
C GLY A 101 16.72 0.78 -18.86
N GLN A 102 15.49 0.24 -18.76
CA GLN A 102 14.79 -0.33 -19.92
C GLN A 102 14.37 0.74 -20.94
N ALA A 103 13.86 1.88 -20.48
CA ALA A 103 13.47 2.98 -21.35
C ALA A 103 14.69 3.53 -22.14
N GLU A 104 15.83 3.70 -21.48
CA GLU A 104 17.08 4.10 -22.15
C GLU A 104 17.58 3.04 -23.16
N ALA A 105 17.51 1.76 -22.81
CA ALA A 105 17.89 0.69 -23.72
C ALA A 105 17.00 0.66 -24.97
N LEU A 106 15.68 0.87 -24.81
CA LEU A 106 14.73 0.95 -25.91
C LEU A 106 15.02 2.16 -26.81
N THR A 107 15.30 3.32 -26.23
CA THR A 107 15.69 4.53 -26.99
C THR A 107 16.93 4.29 -27.84
N ARG A 108 17.98 3.71 -27.27
CA ARG A 108 19.21 3.37 -28.02
C ARG A 108 18.93 2.40 -29.19
N ARG A 109 18.05 1.41 -28.99
CA ARG A 109 17.67 0.44 -30.03
C ARG A 109 16.90 1.10 -31.18
N ILE A 110 15.98 2.02 -30.86
CA ILE A 110 15.24 2.80 -31.87
C ILE A 110 16.21 3.67 -32.69
N GLU A 111 17.17 4.31 -32.05
CA GLU A 111 18.18 5.12 -32.72
C GLU A 111 19.06 4.30 -33.67
N ALA A 112 19.50 3.11 -33.23
CA ALA A 112 20.24 2.19 -34.08
C ALA A 112 19.42 1.75 -35.30
N GLY A 113 18.15 1.37 -35.13
CA GLY A 113 17.26 1.01 -36.23
C GLY A 113 16.99 2.15 -37.22
N ARG A 114 16.91 3.40 -36.73
CA ARG A 114 16.83 4.59 -37.59
C ARG A 114 18.09 4.78 -38.44
N SER A 115 19.27 4.50 -37.85
CA SER A 115 20.51 4.55 -38.60
C SER A 115 20.57 3.51 -39.72
N ASP A 116 20.23 2.25 -39.43
CA ASP A 116 20.19 1.16 -40.38
C ASP A 116 19.20 1.49 -41.54
N LEU A 117 18.04 2.07 -41.24
CA LEU A 117 17.05 2.51 -42.22
C LEU A 117 17.55 3.64 -43.10
N ALA A 118 18.27 4.61 -42.53
CA ALA A 118 18.88 5.73 -43.26
C ALA A 118 19.98 5.24 -44.21
N ASP A 119 20.80 4.26 -43.81
CA ASP A 119 21.83 3.65 -44.63
C ASP A 119 21.23 2.91 -45.83
N TYR A 120 20.18 2.14 -45.59
CA TYR A 120 19.43 1.49 -46.65
C TYR A 120 18.81 2.48 -47.62
N GLY A 121 18.18 3.55 -47.12
CA GLY A 121 17.65 4.65 -47.94
C GLY A 121 18.70 5.29 -48.85
N ARG A 122 19.93 5.52 -48.32
CA ARG A 122 21.03 6.02 -49.09
C ARG A 122 21.49 5.06 -50.19
N ALA A 123 21.55 3.76 -49.90
CA ALA A 123 21.93 2.77 -50.89
C ALA A 123 20.90 2.69 -52.05
N ILE A 124 19.62 2.78 -51.75
CA ILE A 124 18.56 2.81 -52.78
C ILE A 124 18.63 4.10 -53.61
N ALA A 125 18.79 5.25 -52.97
CA ALA A 125 18.89 6.55 -53.67
C ALA A 125 20.11 6.60 -54.59
N GLY A 126 21.26 6.11 -54.12
CA GLY A 126 22.46 5.98 -54.95
C GLY A 126 22.27 5.08 -56.16
N GLY A 127 21.58 3.94 -55.97
CA GLY A 127 21.22 3.05 -57.06
C GLY A 127 20.28 3.70 -58.08
N GLY A 128 19.30 4.48 -57.61
CA GLY A 128 18.39 5.22 -58.51
C GLY A 128 19.09 6.27 -59.37
N VAL A 129 20.07 6.97 -58.85
CA VAL A 129 20.89 7.93 -59.57
C VAL A 129 21.79 7.23 -60.60
N ALA A 130 22.36 6.07 -60.26
CA ALA A 130 23.21 5.28 -61.14
C ALA A 130 22.39 4.73 -62.34
N LEU A 131 21.13 4.34 -62.17
CA LEU A 131 20.24 3.89 -63.25
C LEU A 131 19.85 5.02 -64.25
N GLY A 132 20.02 6.30 -63.87
CA GLY A 132 19.78 7.44 -64.75
C GLY A 132 20.91 7.69 -65.74
N SER A 133 22.02 6.94 -65.71
CA SER A 133 23.17 7.03 -66.61
C SER A 133 23.29 5.75 -67.44
N PRO A 134 23.87 5.81 -68.68
CA PRO A 134 24.10 4.59 -69.47
C PRO A 134 25.09 3.69 -68.73
N LEU A 135 24.62 2.55 -68.25
CA LEU A 135 25.42 1.53 -67.64
C LEU A 135 25.77 0.42 -68.60
N ASP A 136 27.03 -0.03 -68.58
CA ASP A 136 27.42 -1.27 -69.22
C ASP A 136 26.92 -2.50 -68.37
N THR A 137 27.08 -3.71 -68.96
CA THR A 137 26.62 -4.97 -68.32
C THR A 137 27.28 -5.19 -66.96
N ASN A 138 28.53 -4.78 -66.79
CA ASN A 138 29.28 -4.92 -65.55
C ASN A 138 28.82 -3.92 -64.49
N GLY A 139 28.51 -2.68 -64.87
CA GLY A 139 27.97 -1.66 -63.99
C GLY A 139 26.56 -2.02 -63.49
N LEU A 140 25.72 -2.62 -64.32
CA LEU A 140 24.42 -3.09 -63.90
C LEU A 140 24.52 -4.28 -62.92
N ALA A 141 25.43 -5.24 -63.18
CA ALA A 141 25.67 -6.36 -62.27
C ALA A 141 26.17 -5.90 -60.89
N ALA A 142 27.10 -4.97 -60.85
CA ALA A 142 27.61 -4.40 -59.60
C ALA A 142 26.52 -3.65 -58.81
N LEU A 143 25.66 -2.90 -59.49
CA LEU A 143 24.52 -2.21 -58.84
C LEU A 143 23.49 -3.22 -58.24
N LEU A 144 23.16 -4.30 -58.96
CA LEU A 144 22.28 -5.33 -58.45
C LEU A 144 22.87 -6.04 -57.26
N ASP A 145 24.16 -6.33 -57.24
CA ASP A 145 24.85 -6.93 -56.10
C ASP A 145 24.83 -6.00 -54.89
N GLN A 146 25.10 -4.72 -55.09
CA GLN A 146 25.05 -3.70 -54.01
C GLN A 146 23.63 -3.58 -53.40
N LEU A 147 22.58 -3.53 -54.23
CA LEU A 147 21.18 -3.46 -53.75
C LEU A 147 20.80 -4.77 -53.06
N GLY A 148 21.22 -5.93 -53.57
CA GLY A 148 21.04 -7.21 -52.93
C GLY A 148 21.65 -7.28 -51.51
N GLN A 149 22.90 -6.82 -51.39
CA GLN A 149 23.58 -6.75 -50.10
C GLN A 149 22.86 -5.79 -49.13
N ALA A 150 22.50 -4.58 -49.59
CA ALA A 150 21.76 -3.62 -48.75
C ALA A 150 20.41 -4.20 -48.26
N THR A 151 19.68 -4.90 -49.15
CA THR A 151 18.40 -5.55 -48.84
C THR A 151 18.60 -6.65 -47.78
N THR A 152 19.62 -7.51 -47.93
CA THR A 152 19.94 -8.56 -46.97
C THR A 152 20.28 -8.00 -45.62
N THR A 153 21.12 -6.94 -45.56
CA THR A 153 21.49 -6.25 -44.32
C THR A 153 20.25 -5.67 -43.64
N MET A 154 19.36 -5.02 -44.39
CA MET A 154 18.11 -4.46 -43.84
C MET A 154 17.15 -5.54 -43.32
N GLN A 155 17.03 -6.68 -44.02
CA GLN A 155 16.24 -7.80 -43.52
C GLN A 155 16.80 -8.34 -42.18
N ALA A 156 18.10 -8.51 -42.08
CA ALA A 156 18.73 -8.94 -40.82
C ALA A 156 18.50 -7.92 -39.69
N ALA A 157 18.61 -6.61 -39.97
CA ALA A 157 18.32 -5.55 -39.01
C ALA A 157 16.86 -5.56 -38.55
N ASN A 158 15.90 -5.75 -39.45
CA ASN A 158 14.48 -5.86 -39.12
C ASN A 158 14.19 -7.07 -38.23
N THR A 159 14.71 -8.26 -38.59
CA THR A 159 14.50 -9.48 -37.77
C THR A 159 15.10 -9.30 -36.37
N ARG A 160 16.27 -8.65 -36.26
CA ARG A 160 16.87 -8.32 -34.96
C ARG A 160 15.97 -7.36 -34.16
N LEU A 161 15.48 -6.28 -34.78
CA LEU A 161 14.60 -5.31 -34.13
C LEU A 161 13.28 -5.94 -33.66
N GLU A 162 12.68 -6.81 -34.48
CA GLU A 162 11.46 -7.55 -34.08
C GLU A 162 11.70 -8.42 -32.86
N GLY A 163 12.82 -9.15 -32.82
CA GLY A 163 13.20 -9.97 -31.65
C GLY A 163 13.45 -9.13 -30.40
N GLU A 164 14.14 -7.99 -30.56
CA GLU A 164 14.42 -7.06 -29.45
C GLU A 164 13.15 -6.39 -28.93
N LEU A 165 12.22 -6.00 -29.78
CA LEU A 165 10.91 -5.45 -29.40
C LEU A 165 10.06 -6.48 -28.65
N ALA A 166 10.02 -7.72 -29.12
CA ALA A 166 9.30 -8.81 -28.46
C ALA A 166 9.87 -9.07 -27.05
N ALA A 167 11.21 -9.08 -26.91
CA ALA A 167 11.86 -9.22 -25.61
C ALA A 167 11.55 -8.03 -24.66
N ALA A 168 11.59 -6.80 -25.16
CA ALA A 168 11.26 -5.58 -24.41
C ALA A 168 9.79 -5.58 -23.94
N ALA A 169 8.86 -6.00 -24.80
CA ALA A 169 7.45 -6.12 -24.46
C ALA A 169 7.21 -7.15 -23.33
N THR A 170 7.93 -8.29 -23.39
CA THR A 170 7.85 -9.32 -22.35
C THR A 170 8.39 -8.81 -21.01
N GLN A 171 9.53 -8.12 -21.04
CA GLN A 171 10.11 -7.51 -19.83
C GLN A 171 9.21 -6.43 -19.23
N ALA A 172 8.61 -5.56 -20.05
CA ALA A 172 7.67 -4.53 -19.59
C ALA A 172 6.46 -5.13 -18.91
N ARG A 173 5.90 -6.23 -19.45
CA ARG A 173 4.81 -6.96 -18.82
C ARG A 173 5.19 -7.52 -17.46
N THR A 174 6.35 -8.20 -17.36
CA THR A 174 6.84 -8.74 -16.09
C THR A 174 7.05 -7.65 -15.04
N LEU A 175 7.58 -6.48 -15.45
CA LEU A 175 7.78 -5.37 -14.54
C LEU A 175 6.45 -4.79 -14.05
N SER A 176 5.47 -4.65 -14.93
CA SER A 176 4.11 -4.20 -14.57
C SER A 176 3.43 -5.15 -13.59
N GLU A 177 3.57 -6.46 -13.79
CA GLU A 177 3.03 -7.48 -12.86
C GLU A 177 3.69 -7.39 -11.47
N ARG A 178 5.02 -7.20 -11.42
CA ARG A 178 5.77 -7.02 -10.17
C ARG A 178 5.38 -5.73 -9.45
N LEU A 179 5.21 -4.62 -10.18
CA LEU A 179 4.71 -3.36 -9.61
C LEU A 179 3.34 -3.54 -8.99
N GLY A 180 2.38 -4.11 -9.72
CA GLY A 180 1.04 -4.36 -9.21
C GLY A 180 1.01 -5.34 -8.02
N PHE A 181 1.97 -6.29 -7.95
CA PHE A 181 2.13 -7.14 -6.76
C PHE A 181 2.69 -6.33 -5.57
N ALA A 182 3.73 -5.52 -5.80
CA ALA A 182 4.33 -4.71 -4.75
C ALA A 182 3.35 -3.66 -4.20
N GLU A 183 2.57 -3.00 -5.06
CA GLU A 183 1.52 -2.06 -4.66
C GLU A 183 0.46 -2.75 -3.79
N ARG A 184 -0.06 -3.90 -4.22
CA ARG A 184 -1.03 -4.66 -3.41
C ARG A 184 -0.44 -5.08 -2.06
N ALA A 185 0.79 -5.60 -2.05
CA ALA A 185 1.47 -5.98 -0.81
C ALA A 185 1.70 -4.80 0.14
N ALA A 186 1.84 -3.58 -0.41
CA ALA A 186 2.01 -2.36 0.37
C ALA A 186 0.74 -1.89 1.09
N ILE A 187 -0.45 -2.25 0.58
CA ILE A 187 -1.75 -1.78 1.09
C ILE A 187 -2.64 -2.89 1.66
N THR A 188 -2.21 -4.17 1.64
CA THR A 188 -2.98 -5.29 2.20
C THR A 188 -2.32 -5.87 3.44
N ASP A 189 -3.12 -6.39 4.37
CA ASP A 189 -2.66 -7.15 5.52
C ASP A 189 -2.31 -8.59 5.10
N PRO A 190 -1.07 -9.05 5.32
CA PRO A 190 -0.61 -10.34 4.81
C PRO A 190 -1.31 -11.54 5.47
N LEU A 191 -1.88 -11.39 6.67
CA LEU A 191 -2.57 -12.44 7.36
C LEU A 191 -4.00 -12.62 6.84
N THR A 192 -4.73 -11.54 6.71
CA THR A 192 -6.19 -11.56 6.46
C THR A 192 -6.56 -11.27 5.01
N GLY A 193 -5.65 -10.65 4.23
CA GLY A 193 -5.87 -10.27 2.84
C GLY A 193 -6.76 -9.05 2.62
N VAL A 194 -7.29 -8.44 3.69
CA VAL A 194 -8.00 -7.14 3.62
C VAL A 194 -7.00 -5.99 3.60
N LEU A 195 -7.44 -4.75 3.47
CA LEU A 195 -6.54 -3.61 3.52
C LEU A 195 -5.78 -3.59 4.85
N ASN A 196 -4.50 -3.22 4.82
CA ASN A 196 -3.75 -2.91 6.02
C ASN A 196 -4.09 -1.48 6.50
N ARG A 197 -3.52 -1.04 7.60
CA ARG A 197 -3.75 0.31 8.16
C ARG A 197 -3.57 1.39 7.09
N ARG A 198 -2.45 1.37 6.36
CA ARG A 198 -2.16 2.35 5.32
C ARG A 198 -3.21 2.33 4.20
N GLY A 199 -3.48 1.17 3.63
CA GLY A 199 -4.48 1.03 2.57
C GLY A 199 -5.89 1.43 3.02
N THR A 200 -6.22 1.20 4.31
CA THR A 200 -7.49 1.63 4.90
C THR A 200 -7.62 3.16 4.93
N PHE A 201 -6.57 3.86 5.34
CA PHE A 201 -6.60 5.33 5.41
C PHE A 201 -6.58 5.96 4.01
N GLU A 202 -5.75 5.44 3.08
CA GLU A 202 -5.74 5.89 1.68
C GLU A 202 -7.14 5.73 1.03
N GLU A 203 -7.80 4.61 1.30
CA GLU A 203 -9.13 4.34 0.76
C GLU A 203 -10.23 5.17 1.44
N LEU A 204 -10.11 5.41 2.74
CA LEU A 204 -11.02 6.30 3.46
C LEU A 204 -10.95 7.73 2.90
N GLU A 205 -9.76 8.29 2.72
CA GLU A 205 -9.57 9.63 2.12
C GLU A 205 -10.16 9.70 0.71
N ARG A 206 -9.94 8.66 -0.11
CA ARG A 206 -10.53 8.56 -1.45
C ARG A 206 -12.06 8.60 -1.40
N LEU A 207 -12.66 7.78 -0.53
CA LEU A 207 -14.11 7.73 -0.35
C LEU A 207 -14.68 9.05 0.20
N GLN A 208 -13.98 9.70 1.13
CA GLN A 208 -14.37 11.03 1.63
C GLN A 208 -14.44 12.06 0.49
N CYS A 209 -13.42 12.12 -0.38
CA CYS A 209 -13.45 13.00 -1.54
C CYS A 209 -14.62 12.67 -2.47
N GLU A 210 -14.79 11.40 -2.85
CA GLU A 210 -15.82 10.96 -3.78
C GLU A 210 -17.24 11.21 -3.27
N THR A 211 -17.49 10.95 -1.98
CA THR A 211 -18.83 11.12 -1.40
C THR A 211 -19.20 12.58 -1.18
N ARG A 212 -18.23 13.44 -0.84
CA ARG A 212 -18.44 14.89 -0.68
C ARG A 212 -18.74 15.57 -2.01
N ASP A 213 -18.05 15.18 -3.08
CA ASP A 213 -18.29 15.71 -4.42
C ASP A 213 -19.68 15.34 -4.96
N THR A 214 -20.27 14.26 -4.45
CA THR A 214 -21.55 13.70 -4.92
C THR A 214 -22.70 13.82 -3.92
N ASP A 215 -22.50 14.50 -2.78
CA ASP A 215 -23.44 14.59 -1.64
C ASP A 215 -23.95 13.22 -1.16
N ARG A 216 -23.11 12.17 -1.29
CA ARG A 216 -23.39 10.81 -0.81
C ARG A 216 -22.97 10.69 0.66
N LYS A 217 -23.53 9.69 1.35
CA LYS A 217 -23.18 9.40 2.74
C LYS A 217 -21.98 8.44 2.80
N LEU A 218 -21.20 8.57 3.85
CA LEU A 218 -20.12 7.64 4.18
C LEU A 218 -20.15 7.40 5.70
N ALA A 219 -20.08 6.13 6.11
CA ALA A 219 -19.89 5.76 7.50
C ALA A 219 -18.63 4.89 7.66
N ALA A 220 -17.90 5.12 8.74
CA ALA A 220 -16.80 4.27 9.16
C ALA A 220 -17.17 3.54 10.46
N THR A 221 -16.84 2.26 10.53
CA THR A 221 -17.07 1.41 11.69
C THR A 221 -15.76 0.85 12.17
N LEU A 222 -15.38 1.12 13.41
CA LEU A 222 -14.25 0.49 14.06
C LEU A 222 -14.75 -0.77 14.80
N ILE A 223 -14.09 -1.90 14.58
CA ILE A 223 -14.47 -3.22 15.04
C ILE A 223 -13.34 -3.81 15.87
N ASP A 224 -13.67 -4.50 16.98
CA ASP A 224 -12.70 -5.20 17.81
C ASP A 224 -13.28 -6.55 18.26
N ILE A 225 -12.52 -7.62 18.10
CA ILE A 225 -12.95 -8.97 18.43
C ILE A 225 -12.98 -9.15 19.94
N ASP A 226 -14.15 -9.46 20.46
CA ASP A 226 -14.37 -9.57 21.90
C ASP A 226 -13.56 -10.72 22.52
N HIS A 227 -12.79 -10.39 23.54
CA HIS A 227 -11.99 -11.35 24.30
C HIS A 227 -10.93 -12.13 23.50
N PHE A 228 -10.45 -11.58 22.39
CA PHE A 228 -9.49 -12.24 21.50
C PHE A 228 -8.21 -12.69 22.21
N LYS A 229 -7.65 -11.87 23.11
CA LYS A 229 -6.50 -12.26 23.93
C LYS A 229 -6.77 -13.54 24.74
N ARG A 230 -7.95 -13.65 25.37
CA ARG A 230 -8.33 -14.86 26.12
C ARG A 230 -8.49 -16.09 25.20
N PHE A 231 -8.91 -15.85 23.97
CA PHE A 231 -8.97 -16.90 22.96
C PHE A 231 -7.56 -17.40 22.62
N ASN A 232 -6.61 -16.50 22.35
CA ASN A 232 -5.20 -16.83 22.08
C ASN A 232 -4.55 -17.55 23.27
N ASP A 233 -4.75 -17.05 24.48
CA ASP A 233 -4.21 -17.66 25.72
C ASP A 233 -4.71 -19.11 25.92
N ARG A 234 -5.90 -19.43 25.42
CA ARG A 234 -6.51 -20.77 25.57
C ARG A 234 -6.19 -21.71 24.43
N PHE A 235 -6.14 -21.23 23.18
CA PHE A 235 -6.09 -22.07 21.98
C PHE A 235 -4.81 -21.89 21.16
N GLY A 236 -3.98 -20.91 21.50
CA GLY A 236 -2.74 -20.58 20.79
C GLY A 236 -2.95 -19.55 19.66
N HIS A 237 -1.83 -18.95 19.24
CA HIS A 237 -1.82 -17.88 18.22
C HIS A 237 -2.21 -18.37 16.83
N ASP A 238 -1.86 -19.61 16.46
CA ASP A 238 -2.20 -20.16 15.14
C ASP A 238 -3.72 -20.20 14.90
N LEU A 239 -4.47 -20.64 15.92
CA LEU A 239 -5.94 -20.64 15.87
C LEU A 239 -6.52 -19.23 15.98
N GLY A 240 -5.85 -18.32 16.67
CA GLY A 240 -6.17 -16.89 16.66
C GLY A 240 -6.06 -16.28 15.27
N ASP A 241 -5.00 -16.62 14.55
CA ASP A 241 -4.81 -16.18 13.16
C ASP A 241 -5.92 -16.68 12.22
N ASP A 242 -6.37 -17.92 12.41
CA ASP A 242 -7.53 -18.47 11.68
C ASP A 242 -8.83 -17.71 11.99
N VAL A 243 -9.01 -17.31 13.25
CA VAL A 243 -10.14 -16.46 13.66
C VAL A 243 -10.06 -15.09 13.01
N LEU A 244 -8.90 -14.45 12.98
CA LEU A 244 -8.72 -13.17 12.32
C LEU A 244 -9.06 -13.26 10.82
N ARG A 245 -8.55 -14.28 10.11
CA ARG A 245 -8.90 -14.56 8.70
C ARG A 245 -10.41 -14.77 8.51
N PHE A 246 -11.02 -15.53 9.41
CA PHE A 246 -12.45 -15.81 9.35
C PHE A 246 -13.28 -14.54 9.55
N VAL A 247 -13.01 -13.75 10.58
CA VAL A 247 -13.76 -12.51 10.88
C VAL A 247 -13.58 -11.50 9.73
N ALA A 248 -12.35 -11.29 9.24
CA ALA A 248 -12.08 -10.40 8.12
C ALA A 248 -12.91 -10.76 6.89
N ARG A 249 -12.90 -12.05 6.51
CA ARG A 249 -13.69 -12.56 5.38
C ARG A 249 -15.18 -12.44 5.64
N HIS A 250 -15.65 -12.80 6.84
CA HIS A 250 -17.05 -12.75 7.22
C HIS A 250 -17.63 -11.34 7.09
N VAL A 251 -16.90 -10.32 7.52
CA VAL A 251 -17.31 -8.92 7.39
C VAL A 251 -17.23 -8.49 5.92
N ALA A 252 -16.11 -8.75 5.25
CA ALA A 252 -15.88 -8.32 3.86
C ALA A 252 -16.95 -8.87 2.89
N ASP A 253 -17.27 -10.17 2.96
CA ASP A 253 -18.25 -10.82 2.08
C ASP A 253 -19.66 -10.20 2.21
N ARG A 254 -19.98 -9.64 3.37
CA ARG A 254 -21.31 -9.07 3.66
C ARG A 254 -21.45 -7.63 3.27
N ILE A 255 -20.39 -6.84 3.38
CA ILE A 255 -20.44 -5.42 2.99
C ILE A 255 -20.06 -5.18 1.53
N ALA A 256 -19.34 -6.11 0.89
CA ALA A 256 -18.93 -5.98 -0.50
C ALA A 256 -20.10 -5.72 -1.49
N PRO A 257 -21.30 -6.32 -1.36
CA PRO A 257 -22.42 -6.05 -2.27
C PRO A 257 -22.88 -4.60 -2.25
N SER A 258 -22.66 -3.87 -1.14
CA SER A 258 -22.95 -2.43 -1.02
C SER A 258 -21.73 -1.53 -1.28
N GLY A 259 -20.66 -2.09 -1.87
CA GLY A 259 -19.41 -1.34 -2.10
C GLY A 259 -18.60 -1.09 -0.83
N GLY A 260 -18.93 -1.77 0.27
CA GLY A 260 -18.20 -1.65 1.54
C GLY A 260 -16.82 -2.31 1.48
N ILE A 261 -15.88 -1.76 2.23
CA ILE A 261 -14.48 -2.16 2.24
C ILE A 261 -14.04 -2.43 3.68
N VAL A 262 -13.20 -3.46 3.87
CA VAL A 262 -12.64 -3.82 5.17
C VAL A 262 -11.14 -3.60 5.17
N GLY A 263 -10.64 -3.05 6.28
CA GLY A 263 -9.22 -3.00 6.58
C GLY A 263 -8.93 -3.48 8.00
N ARG A 264 -7.69 -3.88 8.24
CA ARG A 264 -7.17 -4.25 9.56
C ARG A 264 -6.18 -3.20 10.02
N LEU A 265 -6.43 -2.60 11.20
CA LEU A 265 -5.54 -1.57 11.76
C LEU A 265 -4.35 -2.17 12.51
N GLY A 266 -4.53 -3.35 13.09
CA GLY A 266 -3.51 -4.08 13.85
C GLY A 266 -4.17 -5.02 14.87
N GLY A 267 -3.43 -6.02 15.36
CA GLY A 267 -3.95 -6.96 16.35
C GLY A 267 -5.31 -7.56 15.95
N GLU A 268 -6.33 -7.28 16.77
CA GLU A 268 -7.72 -7.74 16.61
C GLU A 268 -8.68 -6.65 16.12
N GLU A 269 -8.14 -5.49 15.65
CA GLU A 269 -8.92 -4.33 15.25
C GLU A 269 -9.08 -4.23 13.74
N PHE A 270 -10.33 -4.02 13.30
CA PHE A 270 -10.70 -3.84 11.90
C PHE A 270 -11.49 -2.55 11.70
N VAL A 271 -11.48 -2.05 10.47
CA VAL A 271 -12.33 -0.94 10.02
C VAL A 271 -13.19 -1.43 8.87
N ALA A 272 -14.49 -1.14 8.93
CA ALA A 272 -15.39 -1.27 7.79
C ALA A 272 -15.78 0.13 7.31
N LEU A 273 -15.54 0.41 6.02
CA LEU A 273 -15.95 1.63 5.34
C LEU A 273 -17.23 1.33 4.55
N LEU A 274 -18.28 2.09 4.78
CA LEU A 274 -19.63 1.85 4.24
C LEU A 274 -20.08 3.08 3.45
N PRO A 275 -19.76 3.16 2.14
CA PRO A 275 -20.31 4.18 1.27
C PRO A 275 -21.84 4.03 1.16
N ASP A 276 -22.54 5.12 0.87
CA ASP A 276 -24.00 5.19 0.76
C ASP A 276 -24.78 4.84 2.04
N HIS A 277 -24.11 4.76 3.18
CA HIS A 277 -24.77 4.51 4.46
C HIS A 277 -24.60 5.71 5.40
N ASP A 278 -25.70 6.10 6.03
CA ASP A 278 -25.65 6.95 7.21
C ASP A 278 -25.31 6.10 8.46
N VAL A 279 -25.14 6.77 9.59
CA VAL A 279 -24.79 6.09 10.86
C VAL A 279 -25.80 5.01 11.23
N HIS A 280 -27.10 5.26 11.03
CA HIS A 280 -28.15 4.29 11.42
C HIS A 280 -28.16 3.07 10.49
N GLY A 281 -28.01 3.29 9.19
CA GLY A 281 -27.90 2.21 8.21
C GLY A 281 -26.65 1.35 8.45
N ALA A 282 -25.50 2.00 8.72
CA ALA A 282 -24.26 1.31 9.03
C ALA A 282 -24.37 0.49 10.33
N VAL A 283 -24.99 1.02 11.40
CA VAL A 283 -25.25 0.29 12.65
C VAL A 283 -26.09 -0.95 12.37
N ALA A 284 -27.19 -0.82 11.59
CA ALA A 284 -28.06 -1.95 11.29
C ALA A 284 -27.32 -3.08 10.53
N VAL A 285 -26.55 -2.72 9.50
CA VAL A 285 -25.72 -3.67 8.73
C VAL A 285 -24.70 -4.36 9.63
N MET A 286 -23.95 -3.59 10.41
CA MET A 286 -22.88 -4.14 11.25
C MET A 286 -23.43 -4.98 12.41
N ASP A 287 -24.58 -4.61 13.00
CA ASP A 287 -25.21 -5.42 14.06
C ASP A 287 -25.77 -6.74 13.52
N GLN A 288 -26.28 -6.74 12.30
CA GLN A 288 -26.66 -8.00 11.63
C GLN A 288 -25.42 -8.90 11.44
N ILE A 289 -24.33 -8.38 10.93
CA ILE A 289 -23.07 -9.14 10.72
C ILE A 289 -22.55 -9.69 12.05
N ARG A 290 -22.56 -8.88 13.10
CA ARG A 290 -22.20 -9.29 14.46
C ARG A 290 -23.08 -10.43 14.96
N ALA A 291 -24.39 -10.30 14.83
CA ALA A 291 -25.34 -11.30 15.30
C ALA A 291 -25.18 -12.64 14.55
N GLU A 292 -24.93 -12.60 13.24
CA GLU A 292 -24.61 -13.79 12.44
C GLU A 292 -23.31 -14.46 12.90
N LEU A 293 -22.25 -13.67 13.19
CA LEU A 293 -20.98 -14.18 13.71
C LEU A 293 -21.17 -14.81 15.09
N ALA A 294 -21.82 -14.10 16.02
CA ALA A 294 -22.06 -14.56 17.39
C ALA A 294 -22.97 -15.80 17.44
N GLY A 295 -23.80 -16.03 16.43
CA GLY A 295 -24.63 -17.23 16.29
C GLY A 295 -23.86 -18.49 15.90
N GLN A 296 -22.64 -18.35 15.34
CA GLN A 296 -21.85 -19.48 14.85
C GLN A 296 -20.99 -20.10 15.95
N ILE A 297 -20.85 -21.43 15.92
CA ILE A 297 -19.91 -22.16 16.77
C ILE A 297 -18.65 -22.41 15.93
N ILE A 298 -17.54 -21.80 16.33
CA ILE A 298 -16.24 -22.04 15.70
C ILE A 298 -15.73 -23.42 16.09
N ARG A 299 -15.27 -24.19 15.11
CA ARG A 299 -14.66 -25.50 15.31
C ARG A 299 -13.29 -25.54 14.67
N ASN A 300 -12.36 -26.17 15.37
CA ASN A 300 -11.06 -26.48 14.79
C ASN A 300 -11.24 -27.49 13.63
N VAL A 301 -10.72 -27.17 12.46
CA VAL A 301 -10.84 -28.01 11.25
C VAL A 301 -10.05 -29.31 11.40
N SER A 302 -8.97 -29.32 12.20
CA SER A 302 -8.05 -30.47 12.32
C SER A 302 -8.64 -31.61 13.17
N ASP A 303 -9.34 -31.29 14.26
CA ASP A 303 -9.81 -32.25 15.25
C ASP A 303 -11.30 -32.12 15.59
N GLY A 304 -12.03 -31.18 14.99
CA GLY A 304 -13.43 -30.90 15.23
C GLY A 304 -13.75 -30.27 16.59
N THR A 305 -12.74 -29.93 17.40
CA THR A 305 -12.91 -29.36 18.74
C THR A 305 -13.71 -28.08 18.68
N SER A 306 -14.74 -27.93 19.51
CA SER A 306 -15.48 -26.66 19.62
C SER A 306 -14.65 -25.61 20.36
N MET A 307 -14.39 -24.49 19.70
CA MET A 307 -13.68 -23.35 20.27
C MET A 307 -14.64 -22.31 20.87
N GLY A 308 -15.95 -22.55 20.79
CA GLY A 308 -16.97 -21.65 21.31
C GLY A 308 -17.48 -20.68 20.25
N ARG A 309 -18.02 -19.56 20.71
CA ARG A 309 -18.55 -18.49 19.86
C ARG A 309 -17.61 -17.29 19.93
N ILE A 310 -17.55 -16.55 18.84
CA ILE A 310 -16.79 -15.32 18.74
C ILE A 310 -17.78 -14.21 18.39
N SER A 311 -17.63 -13.08 19.06
CA SER A 311 -18.35 -11.85 18.76
C SER A 311 -17.37 -10.71 18.58
N PHE A 312 -17.88 -9.59 18.15
CA PHE A 312 -17.13 -8.33 18.14
C PHE A 312 -17.97 -7.21 18.73
N SER A 313 -17.28 -6.20 19.24
CA SER A 313 -17.85 -4.89 19.53
C SER A 313 -17.50 -3.93 18.43
N ALA A 314 -18.39 -2.99 18.11
CA ALA A 314 -18.10 -2.00 17.09
C ALA A 314 -18.66 -0.62 17.44
N GLY A 315 -17.97 0.43 16.93
CA GLY A 315 -18.41 1.81 16.99
C GLY A 315 -18.54 2.39 15.60
N VAL A 316 -19.62 3.08 15.32
CA VAL A 316 -19.95 3.65 14.02
C VAL A 316 -19.95 5.16 14.09
N ALA A 317 -19.29 5.82 13.13
CA ALA A 317 -19.34 7.26 12.93
C ALA A 317 -19.64 7.62 11.47
N GLY A 318 -20.40 8.69 11.25
CA GLY A 318 -20.66 9.21 9.91
C GLY A 318 -19.66 10.28 9.50
N ASP A 319 -19.28 10.32 8.22
CA ASP A 319 -18.43 11.37 7.68
C ASP A 319 -19.13 12.73 7.73
N ARG A 320 -18.36 13.77 8.07
CA ARG A 320 -18.81 15.16 8.13
C ARG A 320 -17.93 15.99 7.20
N ALA A 321 -18.44 17.11 6.73
CA ALA A 321 -17.74 17.94 5.76
C ALA A 321 -16.36 18.45 6.23
N ASP A 322 -16.18 18.60 7.52
CA ASP A 322 -14.96 19.08 8.18
C ASP A 322 -14.06 17.95 8.75
N ASP A 323 -14.45 16.68 8.57
CA ASP A 323 -13.63 15.58 9.03
C ASP A 323 -12.40 15.35 8.11
N ASP A 324 -11.29 15.01 8.72
CA ASP A 324 -10.24 14.20 8.10
C ASP A 324 -10.44 12.72 8.49
N ALA A 325 -9.66 11.84 7.88
CA ALA A 325 -9.75 10.40 8.15
C ALA A 325 -9.55 10.07 9.63
N ASP A 326 -8.61 10.75 10.28
CA ASP A 326 -8.29 10.53 11.70
C ASP A 326 -9.44 10.96 12.63
N SER A 327 -10.10 12.08 12.38
CA SER A 327 -11.21 12.57 13.20
C SER A 327 -12.41 11.66 13.11
N LEU A 328 -12.73 11.14 11.91
CA LEU A 328 -13.80 10.18 11.70
C LEU A 328 -13.53 8.87 12.46
N ILE A 329 -12.33 8.31 12.34
CA ILE A 329 -11.94 7.09 13.06
C ILE A 329 -11.94 7.29 14.57
N LYS A 330 -11.45 8.45 15.08
CA LYS A 330 -11.51 8.78 16.50
C LYS A 330 -12.94 8.84 17.06
N ARG A 331 -13.93 9.28 16.26
CA ARG A 331 -15.34 9.26 16.70
C ARG A 331 -15.90 7.84 16.75
N ALA A 332 -15.54 7.00 15.77
CA ALA A 332 -15.87 5.59 15.77
C ALA A 332 -15.24 4.87 16.98
N ASP A 333 -13.99 5.17 17.33
CA ASP A 333 -13.28 4.61 18.48
C ASP A 333 -13.99 4.93 19.82
N LYS A 334 -14.42 6.17 20.01
CA LYS A 334 -15.21 6.53 21.20
C LYS A 334 -16.49 5.70 21.33
N ALA A 335 -17.17 5.43 20.21
CA ALA A 335 -18.37 4.59 20.19
C ALA A 335 -18.02 3.11 20.47
N LEU A 336 -16.92 2.59 19.92
CA LEU A 336 -16.40 1.25 20.20
C LEU A 336 -16.07 1.10 21.70
N TYR A 337 -15.37 2.07 22.26
CA TYR A 337 -15.06 2.07 23.70
C TYR A 337 -16.32 2.01 24.56
N ALA A 338 -17.38 2.77 24.18
CA ALA A 338 -18.67 2.69 24.85
C ALA A 338 -19.32 1.29 24.71
N ALA A 339 -19.25 0.67 23.53
CA ALA A 339 -19.74 -0.68 23.28
C ALA A 339 -19.04 -1.71 24.19
N LYS A 340 -17.71 -1.63 24.29
CA LYS A 340 -16.92 -2.49 25.21
C LYS A 340 -17.31 -2.30 26.68
N ARG A 341 -17.52 -1.06 27.13
CA ARG A 341 -17.93 -0.74 28.50
C ARG A 341 -19.34 -1.21 28.86
N LEU A 342 -20.27 -1.16 27.91
CA LEU A 342 -21.67 -1.59 28.11
C LEU A 342 -21.86 -3.10 28.06
N GLY A 343 -20.81 -3.90 28.00
CA GLY A 343 -20.86 -5.37 28.10
C GLY A 343 -20.51 -6.10 26.81
N ARG A 344 -19.91 -5.40 25.85
CA ARG A 344 -19.45 -5.98 24.57
C ARG A 344 -20.57 -6.54 23.70
N ASP A 345 -20.22 -7.29 22.64
CA ASP A 345 -21.16 -7.96 21.73
C ASP A 345 -22.27 -7.04 21.25
N ARG A 346 -21.89 -5.86 20.74
CA ARG A 346 -22.82 -4.82 20.25
C ARG A 346 -22.17 -3.84 19.32
N VAL A 347 -23.02 -3.19 18.55
CA VAL A 347 -22.65 -2.06 17.68
C VAL A 347 -23.30 -0.78 18.23
N LEU A 348 -22.52 0.27 18.42
CA LEU A 348 -23.02 1.55 18.88
C LEU A 348 -22.71 2.68 17.90
N PRO A 349 -23.63 3.63 17.69
CA PRO A 349 -23.34 4.85 16.98
C PRO A 349 -22.45 5.77 17.81
N GLU A 350 -21.79 6.71 17.14
CA GLU A 350 -21.14 7.84 17.79
C GLU A 350 -22.15 8.62 18.68
N LEU A 351 -21.65 9.15 19.78
CA LEU A 351 -22.45 10.04 20.62
C LEU A 351 -22.60 11.40 19.91
N SER A 352 -23.83 11.87 19.83
CA SER A 352 -24.17 13.19 19.25
C SER A 352 -23.53 14.32 20.01
#